data_72acc8d7b8d1af0fdd2a1e3a647f67f1
#
_entry.id   72acc8d7b8d1af0fdd2a1e3a647f67f1
#
_cell.length_a   1.000
_cell.length_b   1.000
_cell.length_c   1.000
_cell.angle_alpha   90.00
_cell.angle_beta   90.00
_cell.angle_gamma   90.00
#
_symmetry.space_group_name_H-M   'P 1'
#
loop_
_entity.id
_entity.type
_entity.pdbx_description
1 polymer ?
#
loop_
_entity_poly.entity_id
_entity_poly.type
_entity_poly.pdbx_seq_one_letter_code
_entity_poly.pdbx_strand_id
1 'polypeptide(L)'
;GVDVVVGFGGYASAPAYLAARLERVPIVAHEANARPGIANRLAVWLGGRAATTFAGTPLRGARVVGMPLRPEITRLDRAAARAGALEHLGLAPGRPVLLVTGGSTGAQRLNETMTASAPRLLGAGWQVLHLTGSGRGGDDPGLAGYRTMAYCDRMDLAFAAADLVLCRAGSATVSELAALGLPSVLVPYAAGNGEQRLNARELVVAGAAVLVPDAQLTPDWVARELVPLLGRRGEIARMAAAAASVGRRDGDAALLALVHESLASSTRLG
;
A
#
# COMPACT_ATOMS: atom_id res chain seq x y z
N GLY A 1 21.25 -26.90 10.12
CA GLY A 1 21.41 -25.61 10.81
C GLY A 1 20.59 -24.54 10.09
N VAL A 2 20.56 -23.33 10.65
CA VAL A 2 19.98 -22.15 10.01
C VAL A 2 21.13 -21.33 9.47
N ASP A 3 21.08 -20.97 8.17
CA ASP A 3 22.17 -20.26 7.49
C ASP A 3 21.99 -18.73 7.54
N VAL A 4 20.76 -18.24 7.66
CA VAL A 4 20.44 -16.82 7.79
C VAL A 4 19.09 -16.64 8.49
N VAL A 5 18.92 -15.57 9.25
CA VAL A 5 17.63 -15.14 9.81
C VAL A 5 17.18 -13.89 9.07
N VAL A 6 16.03 -13.97 8.39
CA VAL A 6 15.40 -12.85 7.71
C VAL A 6 14.15 -12.45 8.49
N GLY A 7 14.08 -11.20 8.92
CA GLY A 7 12.94 -10.71 9.68
C GLY A 7 12.29 -9.47 9.08
N PHE A 8 10.97 -9.39 9.23
CA PHE A 8 10.13 -8.29 8.70
C PHE A 8 9.58 -7.39 9.83
N GLY A 9 10.23 -7.42 10.99
CA GLY A 9 9.78 -6.66 12.16
C GLY A 9 8.70 -7.40 12.99
N GLY A 10 8.05 -6.65 13.86
CA GLY A 10 7.15 -7.20 14.86
C GLY A 10 7.88 -7.75 16.08
N TYR A 11 7.17 -7.89 17.21
CA TYR A 11 7.78 -8.36 18.47
C TYR A 11 8.31 -9.79 18.39
N ALA A 12 7.70 -10.63 17.55
CA ALA A 12 8.10 -12.03 17.36
C ALA A 12 9.50 -12.19 16.71
N SER A 13 10.00 -11.20 15.99
CA SER A 13 11.34 -11.30 15.38
C SER A 13 12.47 -11.01 16.36
N ALA A 14 12.26 -10.32 17.47
CA ALA A 14 13.31 -9.96 18.41
C ALA A 14 14.02 -11.18 19.05
N PRO A 15 13.32 -12.21 19.57
CA PRO A 15 13.96 -13.43 20.06
C PRO A 15 14.80 -14.16 18.98
N ALA A 16 14.30 -14.21 17.73
CA ALA A 16 15.03 -14.85 16.64
C ALA A 16 16.33 -14.09 16.30
N TYR A 17 16.34 -12.75 16.35
CA TYR A 17 17.53 -11.95 16.17
C TYR A 17 18.57 -12.16 17.29
N LEU A 18 18.12 -12.28 18.53
CA LEU A 18 19.01 -12.58 19.67
C LEU A 18 19.64 -13.96 19.53
N ALA A 19 18.83 -14.99 19.23
CA ALA A 19 19.32 -16.34 18.98
C ALA A 19 20.32 -16.37 17.82
N ALA A 20 20.00 -15.74 16.69
CA ALA A 20 20.91 -15.65 15.55
C ALA A 20 22.24 -15.00 15.91
N ARG A 21 22.24 -13.95 16.75
CA ARG A 21 23.45 -13.30 17.22
C ARG A 21 24.31 -14.21 18.08
N LEU A 22 23.70 -15.01 18.97
CA LEU A 22 24.40 -15.99 19.82
C LEU A 22 25.03 -17.12 18.99
N GLU A 23 24.30 -17.62 18.01
CA GLU A 23 24.74 -18.70 17.11
C GLU A 23 25.61 -18.20 15.94
N ARG A 24 25.93 -16.89 15.89
CA ARG A 24 26.69 -16.26 14.81
C ARG A 24 26.08 -16.41 13.43
N VAL A 25 24.76 -16.58 13.38
CA VAL A 25 23.98 -16.63 12.14
C VAL A 25 23.75 -15.20 11.61
N PRO A 26 23.98 -14.92 10.32
CA PRO A 26 23.72 -13.61 9.74
C PRO A 26 22.24 -13.18 9.92
N ILE A 27 22.04 -11.88 10.15
CA ILE A 27 20.70 -11.28 10.29
C ILE A 27 20.47 -10.32 9.14
N VAL A 28 19.31 -10.43 8.48
CA VAL A 28 18.80 -9.46 7.52
C VAL A 28 17.43 -8.99 8.01
N ALA A 29 17.26 -7.68 8.23
CA ALA A 29 15.99 -7.12 8.66
C ALA A 29 15.42 -6.23 7.55
N HIS A 30 14.16 -6.48 7.15
CA HIS A 30 13.42 -5.63 6.24
C HIS A 30 12.42 -4.76 7.01
N GLU A 31 12.52 -3.44 6.85
CA GLU A 31 11.57 -2.49 7.41
C GLU A 31 10.56 -2.04 6.36
N ALA A 32 9.33 -2.44 6.59
CA ALA A 32 8.22 -2.15 5.69
C ALA A 32 7.73 -0.69 5.77
N ASN A 33 7.84 -0.06 6.93
CA ASN A 33 7.31 1.29 7.17
C ASN A 33 8.39 2.36 7.08
N ALA A 34 7.99 3.59 6.81
CA ALA A 34 8.89 4.74 6.84
C ALA A 34 9.38 5.09 8.25
N ARG A 35 8.75 4.54 9.30
CA ARG A 35 9.18 4.64 10.69
C ARG A 35 9.62 3.28 11.20
N PRO A 36 10.92 3.09 11.52
CA PRO A 36 11.42 1.77 11.87
C PRO A 36 10.92 1.30 13.23
N GLY A 37 10.49 0.03 13.27
CA GLY A 37 10.08 -0.65 14.49
C GLY A 37 11.27 -1.00 15.39
N ILE A 38 10.98 -1.22 16.68
CA ILE A 38 12.00 -1.53 17.70
C ILE A 38 12.77 -2.82 17.36
N ALA A 39 12.08 -3.86 16.88
CA ALA A 39 12.72 -5.12 16.52
C ALA A 39 13.76 -4.95 15.39
N ASN A 40 13.43 -4.17 14.34
CA ASN A 40 14.39 -3.94 13.25
C ASN A 40 15.56 -3.05 13.69
N ARG A 41 15.33 -2.11 14.61
CA ARG A 41 16.43 -1.35 15.24
C ARG A 41 17.35 -2.26 16.06
N LEU A 42 16.78 -3.23 16.80
CA LEU A 42 17.53 -4.25 17.53
C LEU A 42 18.37 -5.11 16.56
N ALA A 43 17.78 -5.56 15.44
CA ALA A 43 18.53 -6.35 14.44
C ALA A 43 19.78 -5.60 13.95
N VAL A 44 19.66 -4.31 13.65
CA VAL A 44 20.80 -3.46 13.24
C VAL A 44 21.81 -3.29 14.36
N TRP A 45 21.36 -3.09 15.59
CA TRP A 45 22.24 -2.98 16.76
C TRP A 45 23.03 -4.27 17.01
N LEU A 46 22.44 -5.44 16.74
CA LEU A 46 23.09 -6.75 16.82
C LEU A 46 24.06 -7.02 15.65
N GLY A 47 24.23 -6.07 14.71
CA GLY A 47 25.12 -6.20 13.56
C GLY A 47 24.45 -6.76 12.31
N GLY A 48 23.13 -6.88 12.31
CA GLY A 48 22.35 -7.31 11.14
C GLY A 48 22.35 -6.27 10.01
N ARG A 49 22.25 -6.73 8.78
CA ARG A 49 22.03 -5.87 7.61
C ARG A 49 20.56 -5.43 7.55
N ALA A 50 20.34 -4.19 7.14
CA ALA A 50 19.01 -3.62 7.03
C ALA A 50 18.62 -3.34 5.58
N ALA A 51 17.38 -3.65 5.26
CA ALA A 51 16.67 -3.27 4.05
C ALA A 51 15.46 -2.40 4.42
N THR A 52 15.10 -1.43 3.60
CA THR A 52 13.92 -0.58 3.81
C THR A 52 13.08 -0.46 2.55
N THR A 53 11.78 -0.27 2.76
CA THR A 53 10.86 0.03 1.67
C THR A 53 11.07 1.47 1.17
N PHE A 54 11.16 2.43 2.09
CA PHE A 54 11.20 3.86 1.79
C PHE A 54 12.60 4.44 2.01
N ALA A 55 13.03 5.34 1.10
CA ALA A 55 14.35 5.97 1.16
C ALA A 55 14.56 6.83 2.43
N GLY A 56 13.48 7.44 2.95
CA GLY A 56 13.52 8.29 4.13
C GLY A 56 13.46 7.55 5.47
N THR A 57 13.51 6.21 5.51
CA THR A 57 13.44 5.43 6.76
C THR A 57 14.74 5.57 7.56
N PRO A 58 14.69 6.10 8.80
CA PRO A 58 15.90 6.35 9.60
C PRO A 58 16.42 5.06 10.26
N LEU A 59 17.02 4.19 9.46
CA LEU A 59 17.63 2.93 9.90
C LEU A 59 19.08 2.89 9.42
N ARG A 60 20.02 2.81 10.36
CA ARG A 60 21.46 2.94 10.08
C ARG A 60 21.95 1.88 9.08
N GLY A 61 22.63 2.32 8.03
CA GLY A 61 23.23 1.43 7.02
C GLY A 61 22.23 0.67 6.17
N ALA A 62 20.95 1.07 6.20
CA ALA A 62 19.92 0.38 5.44
C ALA A 62 20.08 0.63 3.93
N ARG A 63 19.83 -0.44 3.15
CA ARG A 63 19.68 -0.38 1.70
C ARG A 63 18.19 -0.23 1.36
N VAL A 64 17.88 0.69 0.48
CA VAL A 64 16.50 0.82 -0.05
C VAL A 64 16.29 -0.25 -1.10
N VAL A 65 15.48 -1.24 -0.78
CA VAL A 65 15.14 -2.36 -1.67
C VAL A 65 13.70 -2.28 -2.20
N GLY A 66 12.85 -1.48 -1.56
CA GLY A 66 11.41 -1.46 -1.83
C GLY A 66 10.65 -2.51 -1.03
N MET A 67 9.35 -2.60 -1.27
CA MET A 67 8.48 -3.61 -0.67
C MET A 67 8.55 -4.91 -1.47
N PRO A 68 8.79 -6.07 -0.86
CA PRO A 68 8.54 -7.36 -1.49
C PRO A 68 7.04 -7.53 -1.77
N LEU A 69 6.65 -7.33 -3.01
CA LEU A 69 5.26 -7.41 -3.46
C LEU A 69 4.94 -8.81 -3.98
N ARG A 70 3.66 -9.18 -3.90
CA ARG A 70 3.17 -10.46 -4.41
C ARG A 70 3.32 -10.54 -5.94
N PRO A 71 3.57 -11.73 -6.51
CA PRO A 71 3.70 -11.91 -7.96
C PRO A 71 2.50 -11.41 -8.76
N GLU A 72 1.28 -11.51 -8.19
CA GLU A 72 0.04 -11.03 -8.82
C GLU A 72 0.05 -9.51 -9.02
N ILE A 73 0.84 -8.77 -8.22
CA ILE A 73 1.02 -7.32 -8.34
C ILE A 73 2.21 -6.99 -9.24
N THR A 74 3.37 -7.65 -9.02
CA THR A 74 4.59 -7.31 -9.75
C THR A 74 4.49 -7.62 -11.24
N ARG A 75 3.70 -8.64 -11.62
CA ARG A 75 3.49 -9.09 -13.00
C ARG A 75 2.22 -8.52 -13.63
N LEU A 76 1.42 -7.76 -12.89
CA LEU A 76 0.14 -7.26 -13.40
C LEU A 76 0.35 -6.26 -14.55
N ASP A 77 -0.20 -6.60 -15.71
CA ASP A 77 -0.51 -5.65 -16.77
C ASP A 77 -1.95 -5.18 -16.57
N ARG A 78 -2.11 -3.98 -16.01
CA ARG A 78 -3.42 -3.41 -15.71
C ARG A 78 -4.27 -3.20 -16.95
N ALA A 79 -3.67 -2.79 -18.07
CA ALA A 79 -4.38 -2.52 -19.31
C ALA A 79 -4.95 -3.81 -19.89
N ALA A 80 -4.14 -4.86 -19.96
CA ALA A 80 -4.56 -6.18 -20.44
C ALA A 80 -5.61 -6.84 -19.53
N ALA A 81 -5.46 -6.68 -18.20
CA ALA A 81 -6.36 -7.32 -17.23
C ALA A 81 -7.70 -6.58 -17.03
N ARG A 82 -7.81 -5.29 -17.44
CA ARG A 82 -8.93 -4.42 -17.09
C ARG A 82 -10.30 -4.96 -17.49
N ALA A 83 -10.46 -5.44 -18.72
CA ALA A 83 -11.76 -5.93 -19.20
C ALA A 83 -12.28 -7.10 -18.37
N GLY A 84 -11.44 -8.12 -18.14
CA GLY A 84 -11.79 -9.26 -17.30
C GLY A 84 -11.98 -8.87 -15.82
N ALA A 85 -11.24 -7.87 -15.33
CA ALA A 85 -11.40 -7.36 -13.98
C ALA A 85 -12.78 -6.69 -13.79
N LEU A 86 -13.21 -5.85 -14.73
CA LEU A 86 -14.53 -5.20 -14.68
C LEU A 86 -15.65 -6.25 -14.69
N GLU A 87 -15.55 -7.25 -15.57
CA GLU A 87 -16.52 -8.35 -15.65
C GLU A 87 -16.57 -9.15 -14.33
N HIS A 88 -15.41 -9.58 -13.82
CA HIS A 88 -15.32 -10.35 -12.57
C HIS A 88 -15.92 -9.59 -11.37
N LEU A 89 -15.72 -8.28 -11.33
CA LEU A 89 -16.19 -7.43 -10.22
C LEU A 89 -17.62 -6.91 -10.43
N GLY A 90 -18.28 -7.25 -11.55
CA GLY A 90 -19.63 -6.76 -11.88
C GLY A 90 -19.69 -5.26 -12.11
N LEU A 91 -18.63 -4.68 -12.70
CA LEU A 91 -18.53 -3.26 -13.02
C LEU A 91 -18.77 -3.02 -14.51
N ALA A 92 -19.42 -1.89 -14.84
CA ALA A 92 -19.75 -1.57 -16.23
C ALA A 92 -18.50 -1.15 -17.02
N PRO A 93 -18.34 -1.59 -18.28
CA PRO A 93 -17.27 -1.08 -19.15
C PRO A 93 -17.51 0.40 -19.52
N GLY A 94 -16.43 1.11 -19.88
CA GLY A 94 -16.49 2.49 -20.39
C GLY A 94 -16.68 3.56 -19.31
N ARG A 95 -16.92 3.22 -18.06
CA ARG A 95 -16.98 4.15 -16.93
C ARG A 95 -15.73 4.07 -16.07
N PRO A 96 -15.21 5.20 -15.56
CA PRO A 96 -14.09 5.19 -14.62
C PRO A 96 -14.49 4.59 -13.27
N VAL A 97 -13.55 3.96 -12.60
CA VAL A 97 -13.74 3.26 -11.32
C VAL A 97 -12.96 3.94 -10.20
N LEU A 98 -13.68 4.36 -9.16
CA LEU A 98 -13.10 4.72 -7.88
C LEU A 98 -13.07 3.47 -6.98
N LEU A 99 -11.88 2.97 -6.70
CA LEU A 99 -11.69 1.93 -5.68
C LEU A 99 -11.59 2.58 -4.31
N VAL A 100 -12.40 2.14 -3.38
CA VAL A 100 -12.41 2.59 -1.98
C VAL A 100 -12.06 1.41 -1.08
N THR A 101 -11.03 1.55 -0.21
CA THR A 101 -10.66 0.48 0.73
C THR A 101 -10.02 1.02 2.01
N GLY A 102 -10.52 0.54 3.14
CA GLY A 102 -9.96 0.81 4.46
C GLY A 102 -8.95 -0.24 4.95
N GLY A 103 -8.63 -1.25 4.11
CA GLY A 103 -7.89 -2.44 4.49
C GLY A 103 -8.78 -3.57 5.02
N SER A 104 -8.19 -4.74 5.35
CA SER A 104 -8.92 -5.96 5.72
C SER A 104 -9.85 -5.80 6.93
N THR A 105 -9.48 -4.96 7.90
CA THR A 105 -10.29 -4.69 9.10
C THR A 105 -11.33 -3.59 8.90
N GLY A 106 -11.33 -2.94 7.74
CA GLY A 106 -12.21 -1.82 7.43
C GLY A 106 -11.82 -0.50 8.13
N ALA A 107 -12.45 0.58 7.72
CA ALA A 107 -12.23 1.92 8.25
C ALA A 107 -13.59 2.64 8.36
N GLN A 108 -14.19 2.62 9.53
CA GLN A 108 -15.56 3.08 9.76
C GLN A 108 -15.84 4.47 9.17
N ARG A 109 -15.06 5.50 9.54
CA ARG A 109 -15.22 6.86 9.00
C ARG A 109 -15.16 6.91 7.48
N LEU A 110 -14.21 6.18 6.89
CA LEU A 110 -14.04 6.12 5.44
C LEU A 110 -15.28 5.48 4.81
N ASN A 111 -15.74 4.36 5.35
CA ASN A 111 -16.92 3.66 4.87
C ASN A 111 -18.16 4.55 4.94
N GLU A 112 -18.45 5.14 6.12
CA GLU A 112 -19.61 6.03 6.34
C GLU A 112 -19.57 7.23 5.39
N THR A 113 -18.42 7.90 5.25
CA THR A 113 -18.27 9.06 4.38
C THR A 113 -18.50 8.72 2.93
N MET A 114 -17.94 7.60 2.45
CA MET A 114 -18.03 7.23 1.04
C MET A 114 -19.45 6.73 0.69
N THR A 115 -20.09 6.00 1.59
CA THR A 115 -21.50 5.59 1.43
C THR A 115 -22.43 6.82 1.38
N ALA A 116 -22.28 7.77 2.32
CA ALA A 116 -23.06 9.01 2.32
C ALA A 116 -22.83 9.89 1.07
N SER A 117 -21.66 9.75 0.45
CA SER A 117 -21.30 10.51 -0.76
C SER A 117 -21.64 9.80 -2.06
N ALA A 118 -22.16 8.59 -2.02
CA ALA A 118 -22.42 7.75 -3.19
C ALA A 118 -23.20 8.47 -4.31
N PRO A 119 -24.31 9.20 -4.05
CA PRO A 119 -25.05 9.89 -5.11
C PRO A 119 -24.20 10.92 -5.87
N ARG A 120 -23.30 11.64 -5.16
CA ARG A 120 -22.42 12.65 -5.76
C ARG A 120 -21.33 12.01 -6.63
N LEU A 121 -20.75 10.90 -6.17
CA LEU A 121 -19.72 10.17 -6.92
C LEU A 121 -20.28 9.58 -8.22
N LEU A 122 -21.47 8.98 -8.14
CA LEU A 122 -22.18 8.44 -9.29
C LEU A 122 -22.62 9.56 -10.26
N GLY A 123 -23.09 10.70 -9.72
CA GLY A 123 -23.44 11.89 -10.49
C GLY A 123 -22.25 12.51 -11.23
N ALA A 124 -21.01 12.32 -10.75
CA ALA A 124 -19.79 12.69 -11.44
C ALA A 124 -19.41 11.75 -12.61
N GLY A 125 -20.24 10.73 -12.89
CA GLY A 125 -20.05 9.77 -13.98
C GLY A 125 -19.14 8.59 -13.62
N TRP A 126 -18.71 8.47 -12.37
CA TRP A 126 -17.87 7.37 -11.88
C TRP A 126 -18.72 6.20 -11.37
N GLN A 127 -18.16 5.03 -11.38
CA GLN A 127 -18.65 3.91 -10.59
C GLN A 127 -17.70 3.66 -9.41
N VAL A 128 -18.21 3.08 -8.34
CA VAL A 128 -17.48 2.86 -7.11
C VAL A 128 -17.40 1.38 -6.80
N LEU A 129 -16.19 0.89 -6.58
CA LEU A 129 -15.93 -0.40 -5.93
C LEU A 129 -15.50 -0.13 -4.49
N HIS A 130 -16.37 -0.46 -3.52
CA HIS A 130 -16.13 -0.19 -2.11
C HIS A 130 -15.84 -1.48 -1.33
N LEU A 131 -14.60 -1.66 -0.90
CA LEU A 131 -14.18 -2.77 -0.05
C LEU A 131 -14.25 -2.30 1.42
N THR A 132 -15.32 -2.69 2.10
CA THR A 132 -15.65 -2.17 3.44
C THR A 132 -14.84 -2.79 4.56
N GLY A 133 -14.23 -3.96 4.33
CA GLY A 133 -13.54 -4.75 5.34
C GLY A 133 -14.48 -5.66 6.14
N SER A 134 -13.94 -6.69 6.78
CA SER A 134 -14.68 -7.61 7.62
C SER A 134 -14.95 -6.98 9.01
N GLY A 135 -16.22 -6.77 9.34
CA GLY A 135 -16.65 -6.38 10.71
C GLY A 135 -16.85 -4.87 10.95
N ARG A 136 -16.63 -4.00 9.96
CA ARG A 136 -16.91 -2.54 10.05
C ARG A 136 -17.56 -2.05 8.76
N GLY A 137 -18.55 -2.82 8.26
CA GLY A 137 -19.24 -2.52 7.02
C GLY A 137 -19.91 -1.14 7.05
N GLY A 138 -19.76 -0.37 5.97
CA GLY A 138 -20.75 0.64 5.60
C GLY A 138 -21.91 -0.11 4.97
N ASP A 139 -23.12 0.39 5.19
CA ASP A 139 -24.29 -0.17 4.53
C ASP A 139 -24.16 -0.01 3.01
N ASP A 140 -24.61 -1.00 2.27
CA ASP A 140 -24.70 -0.86 0.82
C ASP A 140 -25.75 0.22 0.51
N PRO A 141 -25.39 1.30 -0.22
CA PRO A 141 -26.37 2.33 -0.54
C PRO A 141 -27.45 1.87 -1.53
N GLY A 142 -27.35 0.67 -2.09
CA GLY A 142 -28.31 0.10 -3.02
C GLY A 142 -28.40 0.84 -4.36
N LEU A 143 -27.37 1.60 -4.73
CA LEU A 143 -27.36 2.45 -5.93
C LEU A 143 -26.65 1.78 -7.09
N ALA A 144 -27.26 1.80 -8.27
CA ALA A 144 -26.64 1.28 -9.49
C ALA A 144 -25.31 1.99 -9.79
N GLY A 145 -24.23 1.21 -9.95
CA GLY A 145 -22.88 1.72 -10.14
C GLY A 145 -22.06 1.91 -8.85
N TYR A 146 -22.64 1.62 -7.68
CA TYR A 146 -21.94 1.50 -6.41
C TYR A 146 -21.93 0.03 -5.98
N ARG A 147 -20.77 -0.58 -6.03
CA ARG A 147 -20.59 -1.99 -5.69
C ARG A 147 -19.88 -2.12 -4.34
N THR A 148 -20.54 -2.69 -3.36
CA THR A 148 -20.00 -2.96 -2.02
C THR A 148 -19.58 -4.41 -1.89
N MET A 149 -18.41 -4.65 -1.34
CA MET A 149 -17.88 -5.97 -0.99
C MET A 149 -17.21 -5.90 0.38
N ALA A 150 -17.44 -6.87 1.25
CA ALA A 150 -16.78 -6.93 2.55
C ALA A 150 -15.28 -7.23 2.40
N TYR A 151 -14.92 -8.10 1.48
CA TYR A 151 -13.53 -8.51 1.23
C TYR A 151 -13.33 -8.82 -0.27
N CYS A 152 -12.11 -8.66 -0.74
CA CYS A 152 -11.70 -8.99 -2.10
C CYS A 152 -10.41 -9.80 -2.08
N ASP A 153 -10.50 -11.09 -2.40
CA ASP A 153 -9.32 -11.98 -2.50
C ASP A 153 -8.42 -11.59 -3.68
N ARG A 154 -9.04 -11.09 -4.76
CA ARG A 154 -8.38 -10.72 -6.00
C ARG A 154 -8.13 -9.20 -6.06
N MET A 155 -7.30 -8.70 -5.11
CA MET A 155 -6.91 -7.27 -5.10
C MET A 155 -6.21 -6.84 -6.39
N ASP A 156 -5.53 -7.75 -7.08
CA ASP A 156 -4.95 -7.52 -8.40
C ASP A 156 -6.02 -7.08 -9.41
N LEU A 157 -7.19 -7.73 -9.42
CA LEU A 157 -8.30 -7.35 -10.27
C LEU A 157 -8.93 -6.03 -9.83
N ALA A 158 -9.06 -5.78 -8.51
CA ALA A 158 -9.55 -4.50 -8.01
C ALA A 158 -8.65 -3.34 -8.46
N PHE A 159 -7.33 -3.53 -8.39
CA PHE A 159 -6.35 -2.54 -8.88
C PHE A 159 -6.35 -2.44 -10.41
N ALA A 160 -6.56 -3.53 -11.14
CA ALA A 160 -6.66 -3.50 -12.61
C ALA A 160 -7.89 -2.69 -13.07
N ALA A 161 -9.01 -2.80 -12.36
CA ALA A 161 -10.22 -2.06 -12.64
C ALA A 161 -10.16 -0.57 -12.27
N ALA A 162 -9.33 -0.19 -11.28
CA ALA A 162 -9.33 1.15 -10.69
C ALA A 162 -8.69 2.21 -11.58
N ASP A 163 -9.28 3.41 -11.62
CA ASP A 163 -8.70 4.61 -12.22
C ASP A 163 -8.20 5.60 -11.15
N LEU A 164 -8.78 5.56 -9.96
CA LEU A 164 -8.35 6.29 -8.76
C LEU A 164 -8.61 5.41 -7.53
N VAL A 165 -7.73 5.46 -6.55
CA VAL A 165 -7.90 4.70 -5.30
C VAL A 165 -8.01 5.65 -4.12
N LEU A 166 -9.05 5.50 -3.29
CA LEU A 166 -9.16 6.16 -1.98
C LEU A 166 -8.96 5.11 -0.89
N CYS A 167 -7.89 5.25 -0.11
CA CYS A 167 -7.53 4.19 0.86
C CYS A 167 -6.73 4.70 2.06
N ARG A 168 -6.50 3.81 3.03
CA ARG A 168 -5.50 3.97 4.08
C ARG A 168 -4.08 3.92 3.50
N ALA A 169 -3.11 4.55 4.19
CA ALA A 169 -1.72 4.61 3.76
C ALA A 169 -0.82 3.56 4.45
N GLY A 170 -1.27 2.30 4.47
CA GLY A 170 -0.43 1.18 4.88
C GLY A 170 0.74 1.00 3.91
N SER A 171 1.91 0.58 4.40
CA SER A 171 3.13 0.48 3.60
C SER A 171 2.98 -0.43 2.37
N ALA A 172 2.32 -1.59 2.52
CA ALA A 172 2.06 -2.49 1.39
C ALA A 172 1.18 -1.82 0.34
N THR A 173 0.04 -1.23 0.74
CA THR A 173 -0.90 -0.56 -0.17
C THR A 173 -0.23 0.59 -0.92
N VAL A 174 0.53 1.46 -0.22
CA VAL A 174 1.25 2.57 -0.85
C VAL A 174 2.25 2.05 -1.89
N SER A 175 2.98 0.97 -1.57
CA SER A 175 3.94 0.35 -2.49
C SER A 175 3.26 -0.31 -3.69
N GLU A 176 2.11 -0.97 -3.50
CA GLU A 176 1.30 -1.55 -4.58
C GLU A 176 0.77 -0.46 -5.52
N LEU A 177 0.25 0.65 -4.97
CA LEU A 177 -0.22 1.79 -5.78
C LEU A 177 0.89 2.40 -6.61
N ALA A 178 2.07 2.62 -6.02
CA ALA A 178 3.25 3.11 -6.71
C ALA A 178 3.66 2.14 -7.84
N ALA A 179 3.83 0.86 -7.52
CA ALA A 179 4.25 -0.16 -8.47
C ALA A 179 3.30 -0.31 -9.67
N LEU A 180 2.01 -0.06 -9.46
CA LEU A 180 0.96 -0.17 -10.48
C LEU A 180 0.66 1.16 -11.20
N GLY A 181 1.31 2.26 -10.81
CA GLY A 181 1.01 3.58 -11.37
C GLY A 181 -0.43 4.02 -11.08
N LEU A 182 -0.94 3.75 -9.87
CA LEU A 182 -2.30 4.11 -9.47
C LEU A 182 -2.32 5.43 -8.71
N PRO A 183 -3.04 6.46 -9.23
CA PRO A 183 -3.25 7.71 -8.53
C PRO A 183 -4.10 7.47 -7.30
N SER A 184 -3.87 8.23 -6.23
CA SER A 184 -4.57 7.93 -4.98
C SER A 184 -4.94 9.14 -4.14
N VAL A 185 -5.98 8.94 -3.33
CA VAL A 185 -6.31 9.77 -2.18
C VAL A 185 -6.02 8.94 -0.94
N LEU A 186 -4.99 9.34 -0.21
CA LEU A 186 -4.49 8.62 0.95
C LEU A 186 -5.03 9.24 2.24
N VAL A 187 -5.70 8.43 3.04
CA VAL A 187 -6.31 8.80 4.31
C VAL A 187 -5.59 8.03 5.43
N PRO A 188 -4.46 8.54 5.96
CA PRO A 188 -3.71 7.85 6.98
C PRO A 188 -4.55 7.56 8.22
N TYR A 189 -4.34 6.39 8.82
CA TYR A 189 -4.97 6.05 10.08
C TYR A 189 -4.50 7.01 11.19
N ALA A 190 -5.45 7.63 11.89
CA ALA A 190 -5.16 8.68 12.86
C ALA A 190 -4.52 8.16 14.15
N ALA A 191 -4.84 6.92 14.56
CA ALA A 191 -4.26 6.29 15.74
C ALA A 191 -2.92 5.60 15.41
N GLY A 192 -2.10 5.39 16.43
CA GLY A 192 -0.79 4.77 16.28
C GLY A 192 0.36 5.79 16.31
N ASN A 193 1.50 5.41 15.73
CA ASN A 193 2.74 6.19 15.78
C ASN A 193 2.92 7.18 14.61
N GLY A 194 1.88 7.38 13.78
CA GLY A 194 1.90 8.28 12.61
C GLY A 194 2.66 7.73 11.39
N GLU A 195 3.00 6.45 11.38
CA GLU A 195 3.76 5.81 10.29
C GLU A 195 3.08 5.92 8.93
N GLN A 196 1.73 5.80 8.87
CA GLN A 196 1.00 5.86 7.60
C GLN A 196 1.16 7.21 6.89
N ARG A 197 1.22 8.31 7.64
CA ARG A 197 1.50 9.62 7.05
C ARG A 197 2.89 9.69 6.42
N LEU A 198 3.87 9.04 7.06
CA LEU A 198 5.24 8.98 6.53
C LEU A 198 5.32 8.04 5.31
N ASN A 199 4.62 6.91 5.33
CA ASN A 199 4.55 5.99 4.20
C ASN A 199 4.01 6.67 2.93
N ALA A 200 3.03 7.58 3.07
CA ALA A 200 2.43 8.32 1.97
C ALA A 200 3.38 9.36 1.33
N ARG A 201 4.46 9.75 2.02
CA ARG A 201 5.27 10.94 1.68
C ARG A 201 5.82 10.91 0.25
N GLU A 202 6.36 9.78 -0.19
CA GLU A 202 6.98 9.69 -1.53
C GLU A 202 5.95 9.91 -2.63
N LEU A 203 4.75 9.29 -2.55
CA LEU A 203 3.67 9.50 -3.51
C LEU A 203 3.15 10.94 -3.49
N VAL A 204 3.02 11.55 -2.31
CA VAL A 204 2.56 12.93 -2.17
C VAL A 204 3.57 13.92 -2.75
N VAL A 205 4.85 13.76 -2.46
CA VAL A 205 5.94 14.63 -2.99
C VAL A 205 6.06 14.50 -4.49
N ALA A 206 5.87 13.29 -5.03
CA ALA A 206 5.85 13.07 -6.48
C ALA A 206 4.61 13.65 -7.18
N GLY A 207 3.59 14.07 -6.45
CA GLY A 207 2.31 14.53 -7.00
C GLY A 207 1.40 13.38 -7.48
N ALA A 208 1.65 12.17 -6.98
CA ALA A 208 0.89 10.95 -7.30
C ALA A 208 -0.32 10.75 -6.36
N ALA A 209 -0.31 11.38 -5.20
CA ALA A 209 -1.35 11.22 -4.20
C ALA A 209 -1.75 12.53 -3.54
N VAL A 210 -3.02 12.63 -3.18
CA VAL A 210 -3.57 13.63 -2.27
C VAL A 210 -3.62 13.03 -0.86
N LEU A 211 -3.07 13.73 0.13
CA LEU A 211 -3.11 13.31 1.53
C LEU A 211 -4.26 14.01 2.26
N VAL A 212 -5.14 13.24 2.88
CA VAL A 212 -6.29 13.77 3.63
C VAL A 212 -6.22 13.26 5.06
N PRO A 213 -6.10 14.13 6.06
CA PRO A 213 -6.23 13.72 7.45
C PRO A 213 -7.58 13.02 7.71
N ASP A 214 -7.60 11.94 8.48
CA ASP A 214 -8.80 11.13 8.73
C ASP A 214 -10.00 11.99 9.19
N ALA A 215 -9.77 12.94 10.11
CA ALA A 215 -10.82 13.82 10.62
C ALA A 215 -11.38 14.79 9.56
N GLN A 216 -10.65 15.06 8.48
CA GLN A 216 -11.09 15.93 7.39
C GLN A 216 -11.85 15.18 6.30
N LEU A 217 -11.80 13.85 6.27
CA LEU A 217 -12.58 13.05 5.33
C LEU A 217 -14.05 13.09 5.76
N THR A 218 -14.80 13.99 5.15
CA THR A 218 -16.25 14.22 5.37
C THR A 218 -17.00 14.27 4.04
N PRO A 219 -18.33 14.10 4.01
CA PRO A 219 -19.12 14.27 2.80
C PRO A 219 -18.94 15.65 2.13
N ASP A 220 -18.69 16.70 2.93
CA ASP A 220 -18.40 18.04 2.44
C ASP A 220 -17.03 18.12 1.77
N TRP A 221 -16.01 17.46 2.33
CA TRP A 221 -14.71 17.36 1.69
C TRP A 221 -14.83 16.59 0.36
N VAL A 222 -15.57 15.50 0.33
CA VAL A 222 -15.82 14.74 -0.91
C VAL A 222 -16.46 15.65 -1.97
N ALA A 223 -17.45 16.44 -1.60
CA ALA A 223 -18.14 17.35 -2.53
C ALA A 223 -17.20 18.45 -3.06
N ARG A 224 -16.34 19.04 -2.22
CA ARG A 224 -15.52 20.19 -2.58
C ARG A 224 -14.18 19.82 -3.23
N GLU A 225 -13.62 18.68 -2.90
CA GLU A 225 -12.26 18.29 -3.32
C GLU A 225 -12.27 17.06 -4.22
N LEU A 226 -12.90 15.94 -3.78
CA LEU A 226 -12.85 14.69 -4.54
C LEU A 226 -13.67 14.78 -5.83
N VAL A 227 -14.93 15.24 -5.77
CA VAL A 227 -15.79 15.34 -6.95
C VAL A 227 -15.19 16.23 -8.05
N PRO A 228 -14.64 17.43 -7.75
CA PRO A 228 -13.90 18.20 -8.75
C PRO A 228 -12.67 17.47 -9.31
N LEU A 229 -11.91 16.74 -8.47
CA LEU A 229 -10.78 15.93 -8.95
C LEU A 229 -11.23 14.85 -9.93
N LEU A 230 -12.36 14.17 -9.68
CA LEU A 230 -12.92 13.15 -10.56
C LEU A 230 -13.26 13.71 -11.96
N GLY A 231 -13.58 14.99 -12.07
CA GLY A 231 -13.82 15.69 -13.34
C GLY A 231 -12.53 16.03 -14.11
N ARG A 232 -11.38 16.05 -13.44
CA ARG A 232 -10.09 16.49 -14.03
C ARG A 232 -9.25 15.31 -14.53
N ARG A 233 -9.71 14.62 -15.59
CA ARG A 233 -9.05 13.42 -16.12
C ARG A 233 -7.55 13.61 -16.44
N GLY A 234 -7.16 14.77 -16.96
CA GLY A 234 -5.76 15.08 -17.21
C GLY A 234 -4.90 15.15 -15.93
N GLU A 235 -5.47 15.59 -14.82
CA GLU A 235 -4.80 15.58 -13.53
C GLU A 235 -4.62 14.15 -13.00
N ILE A 236 -5.67 13.32 -13.07
CA ILE A 236 -5.61 11.91 -12.70
C ILE A 236 -4.55 11.17 -13.53
N ALA A 237 -4.46 11.45 -14.84
CA ALA A 237 -3.43 10.86 -15.70
C ALA A 237 -2.00 11.32 -15.30
N ARG A 238 -1.81 12.59 -14.94
CA ARG A 238 -0.53 13.09 -14.42
C ARG A 238 -0.16 12.43 -13.08
N MET A 239 -1.13 12.28 -12.19
CA MET A 239 -0.94 11.57 -10.91
C MET A 239 -0.56 10.11 -11.14
N ALA A 240 -1.15 9.43 -12.12
CA ALA A 240 -0.83 8.06 -12.48
C ALA A 240 0.62 7.93 -13.00
N ALA A 241 1.05 8.83 -13.89
CA ALA A 241 2.42 8.88 -14.39
C ALA A 241 3.42 9.15 -13.24
N ALA A 242 3.07 10.05 -12.32
CA ALA A 242 3.88 10.34 -11.14
C ALA A 242 3.98 9.13 -10.19
N ALA A 243 2.91 8.36 -10.00
CA ALA A 243 2.94 7.13 -9.21
C ALA A 243 3.89 6.10 -9.85
N ALA A 244 3.78 5.89 -11.16
CA ALA A 244 4.64 4.97 -11.89
C ALA A 244 6.13 5.35 -11.83
N SER A 245 6.46 6.65 -11.74
CA SER A 245 7.85 7.13 -11.70
C SER A 245 8.58 6.82 -10.40
N VAL A 246 7.86 6.59 -9.31
CA VAL A 246 8.43 6.26 -7.99
C VAL A 246 8.20 4.80 -7.60
N GLY A 247 7.41 4.06 -8.39
CA GLY A 247 7.06 2.67 -8.12
C GLY A 247 8.21 1.69 -8.37
N ARG A 248 8.30 0.66 -7.51
CA ARG A 248 9.25 -0.44 -7.65
C ARG A 248 8.52 -1.77 -7.68
N ARG A 249 8.97 -2.68 -8.55
CA ARG A 249 8.42 -4.04 -8.67
C ARG A 249 9.44 -5.13 -8.35
N ASP A 250 10.68 -4.74 -8.03
CA ASP A 250 11.84 -5.61 -7.87
C ASP A 250 12.26 -5.79 -6.39
N GLY A 251 11.39 -5.42 -5.45
CA GLY A 251 11.72 -5.42 -4.02
C GLY A 251 12.07 -6.80 -3.46
N ASP A 252 11.43 -7.85 -3.95
CA ASP A 252 11.72 -9.24 -3.62
C ASP A 252 13.12 -9.67 -4.10
N ALA A 253 13.45 -9.40 -5.36
CA ALA A 253 14.76 -9.70 -5.95
C ALA A 253 15.88 -8.89 -5.25
N ALA A 254 15.64 -7.62 -4.96
CA ALA A 254 16.60 -6.76 -4.28
C ALA A 254 16.85 -7.21 -2.82
N LEU A 255 15.80 -7.65 -2.10
CA LEU A 255 15.95 -8.21 -0.77
C LEU A 255 16.70 -9.55 -0.80
N LEU A 256 16.36 -10.43 -1.74
CA LEU A 256 17.04 -11.71 -1.92
C LEU A 256 18.54 -11.53 -2.21
N ALA A 257 18.90 -10.57 -3.04
CA ALA A 257 20.30 -10.22 -3.30
C ALA A 257 21.05 -9.83 -2.00
N LEU A 258 20.41 -9.03 -1.13
CA LEU A 258 20.99 -8.66 0.17
C LEU A 258 21.17 -9.87 1.10
N VAL A 259 20.24 -10.84 1.06
CA VAL A 259 20.33 -12.10 1.80
C VAL A 259 21.55 -12.92 1.32
N HIS A 260 21.70 -13.10 0.01
CA HIS A 260 22.85 -13.82 -0.57
C HIS A 260 24.20 -13.15 -0.24
N GLU A 261 24.26 -11.82 -0.30
CA GLU A 261 25.45 -11.06 0.12
C GLU A 261 25.79 -11.29 1.61
N SER A 262 24.77 -11.43 2.46
CA SER A 262 24.95 -11.68 3.89
C SER A 262 25.51 -13.07 4.14
N LEU A 263 25.04 -14.08 3.43
CA LEU A 263 25.56 -15.44 3.46
C LEU A 263 27.02 -15.52 3.00
N ALA A 264 27.35 -14.91 1.86
CA ALA A 264 28.71 -14.91 1.30
C ALA A 264 29.73 -14.21 2.22
N SER A 265 29.28 -13.21 2.99
CA SER A 265 30.15 -12.51 3.95
C SER A 265 30.43 -13.36 5.21
N SER A 266 29.49 -14.17 5.64
CA SER A 266 29.63 -15.07 6.80
C SER A 266 30.59 -16.20 6.51
N THR A 267 30.55 -16.78 5.31
CA THR A 267 31.43 -17.88 4.89
C THR A 267 32.94 -17.48 4.81
N ARG A 268 33.23 -16.17 4.70
CA ARG A 268 34.64 -15.67 4.65
C ARG A 268 35.23 -15.40 6.03
N LEU A 269 34.46 -15.44 7.08
CA LEU A 269 34.91 -15.13 8.46
C LEU A 269 35.02 -16.39 9.35
N GLY A 270 34.64 -17.53 8.87
CA GLY A 270 34.80 -18.85 9.49
C GLY A 270 35.87 -19.66 8.82
#